data_e713e68b1b2d10916aacbd6cb0f0412f
#
_entry.id   e713e68b1b2d10916aacbd6cb0f0412f
#
_cell.length_a   1.000
_cell.length_b   1.000
_cell.length_c   1.000
_cell.angle_alpha   90.00
_cell.angle_beta   90.00
_cell.angle_gamma   90.00
#
_symmetry.space_group_name_H-M   'P 1'
#
loop_
_entity.id
_entity.type
_entity.pdbx_description
1 polymer ?
#
loop_
_entity_poly.entity_id
_entity_poly.type
_entity_poly.pdbx_seq_one_letter_code
_entity_poly.pdbx_strand_id
1 'polypeptide(L)'
;MDVKTRTRARILDAAERLFAERDTAQVSLREIGAAAGQRNNSAVQYHFGTRDVLVRALYEDRLAPLNARRLELLADLDAEHGDDLGALVDAYLRPLAEAMRDDNRAGHYARFVHRFTLEGAPFSPPLGDDVVGGIREVTARIDAALAAGEPGLSAATRAGRLRLMQLLITATLADTEGRLDGASALPLPFDELIADLRQTAVGVLRAPAATRTARGPHPVGE
;
A
#
# COMPACT_ATOMS: atom_id res chain seq x y z
N MET A 1 -19.11 -16.23 15.32
CA MET A 1 -18.53 -14.88 15.54
C MET A 1 -19.38 -14.14 16.56
N ASP A 2 -18.78 -13.69 17.64
CA ASP A 2 -19.45 -12.95 18.74
C ASP A 2 -19.97 -11.58 18.24
N VAL A 3 -21.04 -11.07 18.89
CA VAL A 3 -21.66 -9.77 18.57
C VAL A 3 -20.63 -8.63 18.65
N LYS A 4 -19.74 -8.66 19.65
CA LYS A 4 -18.68 -7.68 19.84
C LYS A 4 -17.69 -7.66 18.66
N THR A 5 -17.25 -8.82 18.20
CA THR A 5 -16.34 -8.97 17.06
C THR A 5 -16.98 -8.47 15.76
N ARG A 6 -18.28 -8.77 15.56
CA ARG A 6 -19.05 -8.31 14.39
C ARG A 6 -19.20 -6.79 14.37
N THR A 7 -19.48 -6.19 15.52
CA THR A 7 -19.59 -4.73 15.65
C THR A 7 -18.23 -4.06 15.36
N ARG A 8 -17.15 -4.62 15.89
CA ARG A 8 -15.79 -4.13 15.64
C ARG A 8 -15.46 -4.16 14.14
N ALA A 9 -15.71 -5.26 13.45
CA ALA A 9 -15.49 -5.38 12.01
C ALA A 9 -16.28 -4.34 11.21
N ARG A 10 -17.58 -4.15 11.50
CA ARG A 10 -18.42 -3.14 10.83
C ARG A 10 -17.90 -1.71 11.04
N ILE A 11 -17.34 -1.41 12.20
CA ILE A 11 -16.73 -0.10 12.46
C ILE A 11 -15.46 0.07 11.63
N LEU A 12 -14.61 -0.95 11.51
CA LEU A 12 -13.42 -0.91 10.67
C LEU A 12 -13.76 -0.77 9.19
N ASP A 13 -14.75 -1.50 8.67
CA ASP A 13 -15.21 -1.39 7.29
C ASP A 13 -15.76 0.02 6.97
N ALA A 14 -16.54 0.59 7.89
CA ALA A 14 -17.04 1.96 7.75
C ALA A 14 -15.90 3.00 7.79
N ALA A 15 -14.91 2.81 8.66
CA ALA A 15 -13.75 3.68 8.76
C ALA A 15 -12.90 3.61 7.48
N GLU A 16 -12.63 2.41 6.97
CA GLU A 16 -11.90 2.20 5.71
C GLU A 16 -12.53 2.98 4.56
N ARG A 17 -13.83 2.80 4.35
CA ARG A 17 -14.56 3.50 3.30
C ARG A 17 -14.43 5.02 3.43
N LEU A 18 -14.69 5.56 4.62
CA LEU A 18 -14.64 7.00 4.84
C LEU A 18 -13.23 7.57 4.66
N PHE A 19 -12.20 6.83 5.09
CA PHE A 19 -10.80 7.21 4.91
C PHE A 19 -10.29 7.04 3.46
N ALA A 20 -10.90 6.16 2.68
CA ALA A 20 -10.64 6.06 1.24
C ALA A 20 -11.20 7.25 0.46
N GLU A 21 -12.35 7.78 0.88
CA GLU A 21 -13.04 8.89 0.22
C GLU A 21 -12.52 10.27 0.65
N ARG A 22 -12.06 10.40 1.90
CA ARG A 22 -11.71 11.70 2.52
C ARG A 22 -10.42 11.60 3.33
N ASP A 23 -9.78 12.76 3.53
CA ASP A 23 -8.64 12.88 4.45
C ASP A 23 -9.01 12.31 5.83
N THR A 24 -8.11 11.45 6.35
CA THR A 24 -8.30 10.82 7.66
C THR A 24 -8.53 11.86 8.76
N ALA A 25 -7.91 13.05 8.69
CA ALA A 25 -8.09 14.13 9.66
C ALA A 25 -9.51 14.71 9.68
N GLN A 26 -10.25 14.64 8.57
CA GLN A 26 -11.58 15.22 8.42
C GLN A 26 -12.72 14.28 8.85
N VAL A 27 -12.43 12.99 9.09
CA VAL A 27 -13.45 12.01 9.47
C VAL A 27 -13.54 11.89 10.97
N SER A 28 -14.72 12.10 11.55
CA SER A 28 -14.97 11.99 12.99
C SER A 28 -15.38 10.58 13.41
N LEU A 29 -15.11 10.19 14.67
CA LEU A 29 -15.59 8.93 15.25
C LEU A 29 -17.13 8.81 15.20
N ARG A 30 -17.86 9.94 15.27
CA ARG A 30 -19.30 9.98 15.18
C ARG A 30 -19.81 9.59 13.79
N GLU A 31 -19.17 10.10 12.74
CA GLU A 31 -19.49 9.74 11.36
C GLU A 31 -19.22 8.27 11.10
N ILE A 32 -18.07 7.75 11.59
CA ILE A 32 -17.75 6.33 11.49
C ILE A 32 -18.80 5.46 12.19
N GLY A 33 -19.22 5.85 13.39
CA GLY A 33 -20.28 5.15 14.13
C GLY A 33 -21.59 5.13 13.36
N ALA A 34 -22.03 6.27 12.84
CA ALA A 34 -23.24 6.38 12.01
C ALA A 34 -23.15 5.51 10.75
N ALA A 35 -22.03 5.56 10.03
CA ALA A 35 -21.78 4.77 8.84
C ALA A 35 -21.74 3.25 9.13
N ALA A 36 -21.28 2.86 10.32
CA ALA A 36 -21.29 1.47 10.81
C ALA A 36 -22.69 1.00 11.29
N GLY A 37 -23.71 1.85 11.17
CA GLY A 37 -25.07 1.54 11.62
C GLY A 37 -25.21 1.45 13.14
N GLN A 38 -24.33 2.13 13.89
CA GLN A 38 -24.40 2.17 15.35
C GLN A 38 -25.36 3.26 15.79
N ARG A 39 -26.44 2.87 16.50
CA ARG A 39 -27.42 3.81 17.07
C ARG A 39 -26.84 4.63 18.22
N ASN A 40 -25.83 4.09 18.89
CA ASN A 40 -25.16 4.75 20.01
C ASN A 40 -23.80 5.30 19.57
N ASN A 41 -23.63 6.63 19.65
CA ASN A 41 -22.39 7.32 19.31
C ASN A 41 -21.18 6.88 20.18
N SER A 42 -21.42 6.25 21.35
CA SER A 42 -20.36 5.71 22.21
C SER A 42 -19.83 4.33 21.78
N ALA A 43 -20.45 3.66 20.80
CA ALA A 43 -20.02 2.33 20.38
C ALA A 43 -18.57 2.34 19.83
N VAL A 44 -18.21 3.31 19.00
CA VAL A 44 -16.84 3.43 18.46
C VAL A 44 -15.85 3.69 19.60
N GLN A 45 -16.20 4.60 20.50
CA GLN A 45 -15.37 4.92 21.66
C GLN A 45 -15.24 3.74 22.64
N TYR A 46 -16.28 2.92 22.80
CA TYR A 46 -16.21 1.69 23.59
C TYR A 46 -15.25 0.65 23.00
N HIS A 47 -15.23 0.49 21.66
CA HIS A 47 -14.37 -0.51 21.00
C HIS A 47 -12.92 -0.06 20.81
N PHE A 48 -12.68 1.23 20.60
CA PHE A 48 -11.38 1.75 20.18
C PHE A 48 -10.85 2.89 21.08
N GLY A 49 -11.68 3.50 21.90
CA GLY A 49 -11.30 4.61 22.78
C GLY A 49 -11.04 5.89 22.00
N THR A 50 -9.91 5.98 21.30
CA THR A 50 -9.50 7.17 20.55
C THR A 50 -9.50 6.90 19.04
N ARG A 51 -9.42 7.99 18.27
CA ARG A 51 -9.29 7.94 16.82
C ARG A 51 -8.00 7.26 16.39
N ASP A 52 -6.88 7.56 17.04
CA ASP A 52 -5.57 7.00 16.70
C ASP A 52 -5.53 5.49 16.92
N VAL A 53 -6.17 5.00 17.98
CA VAL A 53 -6.33 3.56 18.24
C VAL A 53 -7.20 2.90 17.17
N LEU A 54 -8.28 3.55 16.72
CA LEU A 54 -9.12 3.04 15.62
C LEU A 54 -8.31 2.97 14.31
N VAL A 55 -7.62 4.05 13.95
CA VAL A 55 -6.81 4.12 12.74
C VAL A 55 -5.72 3.04 12.77
N ARG A 56 -5.00 2.92 13.88
CA ARG A 56 -4.02 1.86 14.08
C ARG A 56 -4.64 0.46 13.90
N ALA A 57 -5.77 0.19 14.56
CA ALA A 57 -6.44 -1.10 14.48
C ALA A 57 -6.92 -1.42 13.05
N LEU A 58 -7.31 -0.41 12.27
CA LEU A 58 -7.65 -0.57 10.86
C LEU A 58 -6.42 -0.97 10.04
N TYR A 59 -5.27 -0.31 10.24
CA TYR A 59 -4.03 -0.67 9.55
C TYR A 59 -3.57 -2.09 9.91
N GLU A 60 -3.59 -2.44 11.19
CA GLU A 60 -3.25 -3.78 11.66
C GLU A 60 -4.15 -4.84 11.01
N ASP A 61 -5.46 -4.63 10.99
CA ASP A 61 -6.44 -5.56 10.42
C ASP A 61 -6.26 -5.74 8.90
N ARG A 62 -5.87 -4.69 8.19
CA ARG A 62 -5.75 -4.70 6.73
C ARG A 62 -4.36 -5.06 6.22
N LEU A 63 -3.29 -4.63 6.89
CA LEU A 63 -1.93 -4.85 6.42
C LEU A 63 -1.37 -6.21 6.84
N ALA A 64 -1.74 -6.74 8.00
CA ALA A 64 -1.20 -8.01 8.49
C ALA A 64 -1.43 -9.18 7.50
N PRO A 65 -2.64 -9.41 6.94
CA PRO A 65 -2.85 -10.49 5.96
C PRO A 65 -2.01 -10.33 4.70
N LEU A 66 -1.85 -9.09 4.20
CA LEU A 66 -1.03 -8.83 3.02
C LEU A 66 0.44 -9.09 3.28
N ASN A 67 0.92 -8.70 4.46
CA ASN A 67 2.32 -8.89 4.81
C ASN A 67 2.63 -10.36 5.08
N ALA A 68 1.70 -11.12 5.64
CA ALA A 68 1.80 -12.56 5.72
C ALA A 68 1.91 -13.18 4.31
N ARG A 69 1.04 -12.78 3.38
CA ARG A 69 1.08 -13.24 1.98
C ARG A 69 2.38 -12.86 1.26
N ARG A 70 2.95 -11.67 1.53
CA ARG A 70 4.26 -11.27 1.01
C ARG A 70 5.37 -12.20 1.49
N LEU A 71 5.38 -12.53 2.77
CA LEU A 71 6.39 -13.43 3.35
C LEU A 71 6.29 -14.84 2.76
N GLU A 72 5.08 -15.36 2.50
CA GLU A 72 4.88 -16.63 1.79
C GLU A 72 5.50 -16.57 0.39
N LEU A 73 5.18 -15.54 -0.40
CA LEU A 73 5.72 -15.37 -1.74
C LEU A 73 7.25 -15.23 -1.76
N LEU A 74 7.81 -14.55 -0.76
CA LEU A 74 9.27 -14.44 -0.62
C LEU A 74 9.91 -15.77 -0.24
N ALA A 75 9.27 -16.58 0.60
CA ALA A 75 9.75 -17.92 0.94
C ALA A 75 9.74 -18.88 -0.27
N ASP A 76 8.70 -18.77 -1.13
CA ASP A 76 8.63 -19.53 -2.38
C ASP A 76 9.78 -19.13 -3.33
N LEU A 77 10.11 -17.84 -3.43
CA LEU A 77 11.25 -17.35 -4.23
C LEU A 77 12.59 -17.90 -3.73
N ASP A 78 12.80 -17.96 -2.42
CA ASP A 78 14.03 -18.52 -1.83
C ASP A 78 14.22 -19.98 -2.19
N ALA A 79 13.13 -20.73 -2.32
CA ALA A 79 13.16 -22.14 -2.71
C ALA A 79 13.44 -22.35 -4.21
N GLU A 80 13.05 -21.38 -5.07
CA GLU A 80 13.11 -21.54 -6.51
C GLU A 80 14.42 -21.03 -7.14
N HIS A 81 14.79 -19.76 -7.03
CA HIS A 81 15.91 -19.19 -7.80
C HIS A 81 16.50 -17.87 -7.29
N GLY A 82 16.13 -17.40 -6.10
CA GLY A 82 16.68 -16.16 -5.55
C GLY A 82 15.97 -14.88 -6.04
N ASP A 83 16.62 -13.72 -5.86
CA ASP A 83 16.00 -12.39 -5.98
C ASP A 83 15.91 -11.88 -7.44
N ASP A 84 15.06 -12.52 -8.28
CA ASP A 84 14.66 -11.88 -9.54
C ASP A 84 13.81 -10.64 -9.26
N LEU A 85 14.22 -9.49 -9.83
CA LEU A 85 13.54 -8.20 -9.60
C LEU A 85 12.06 -8.23 -10.00
N GLY A 86 11.70 -8.96 -11.05
CA GLY A 86 10.32 -9.11 -11.49
C GLY A 86 9.48 -9.92 -10.50
N ALA A 87 10.06 -10.96 -9.91
CA ALA A 87 9.42 -11.78 -8.90
C ALA A 87 9.26 -11.02 -7.56
N LEU A 88 10.25 -10.20 -7.19
CA LEU A 88 10.16 -9.32 -6.02
C LEU A 88 9.08 -8.25 -6.18
N VAL A 89 8.97 -7.64 -7.38
CA VAL A 89 7.89 -6.69 -7.69
C VAL A 89 6.53 -7.38 -7.63
N ASP A 90 6.45 -8.64 -8.10
CA ASP A 90 5.23 -9.43 -8.01
C ASP A 90 4.86 -9.73 -6.53
N ALA A 91 5.83 -10.10 -5.69
CA ALA A 91 5.60 -10.29 -4.26
C ALA A 91 5.14 -9.00 -3.54
N TYR A 92 5.53 -7.83 -4.04
CA TYR A 92 5.01 -6.55 -3.56
C TYR A 92 3.56 -6.30 -3.99
N LEU A 93 3.24 -6.50 -5.28
CA LEU A 93 1.99 -6.13 -5.95
C LEU A 93 0.87 -7.15 -5.69
N ARG A 94 1.18 -8.45 -5.88
CA ARG A 94 0.19 -9.54 -5.93
C ARG A 94 -0.73 -9.61 -4.72
N PRO A 95 -0.26 -9.51 -3.46
CA PRO A 95 -1.16 -9.57 -2.31
C PRO A 95 -2.24 -8.49 -2.33
N LEU A 96 -1.91 -7.29 -2.81
CA LEU A 96 -2.86 -6.19 -2.93
C LEU A 96 -3.87 -6.44 -4.06
N ALA A 97 -3.42 -6.97 -5.19
CA ALA A 97 -4.29 -7.35 -6.30
C ALA A 97 -5.21 -8.53 -5.95
N GLU A 98 -4.70 -9.53 -5.21
CA GLU A 98 -5.51 -10.66 -4.70
C GLU A 98 -6.61 -10.16 -3.74
N ALA A 99 -6.28 -9.23 -2.83
CA ALA A 99 -7.25 -8.65 -1.91
C ALA A 99 -8.39 -7.87 -2.62
N MET A 100 -8.12 -7.28 -3.79
CA MET A 100 -9.13 -6.60 -4.61
C MET A 100 -10.09 -7.59 -5.31
N ARG A 101 -9.67 -8.85 -5.54
CA ARG A 101 -10.49 -9.89 -6.15
C ARG A 101 -11.39 -10.62 -5.18
N ASP A 102 -11.09 -10.53 -3.89
CA ASP A 102 -11.87 -11.21 -2.87
C ASP A 102 -13.22 -10.53 -2.71
N ASP A 103 -14.21 -10.97 -3.52
CA ASP A 103 -15.57 -10.43 -3.67
C ASP A 103 -16.36 -10.32 -2.34
N ASN A 104 -15.85 -10.88 -1.25
CA ASN A 104 -16.45 -10.78 0.07
C ASN A 104 -16.17 -9.46 0.81
N ARG A 105 -15.33 -8.59 0.24
CA ARG A 105 -15.05 -7.26 0.81
C ARG A 105 -15.31 -6.21 -0.26
N ALA A 106 -16.44 -5.53 -0.18
CA ALA A 106 -16.66 -4.29 -0.93
C ALA A 106 -15.47 -3.36 -0.67
N GLY A 107 -14.52 -3.32 -1.65
CA GLY A 107 -13.18 -2.88 -1.39
C GLY A 107 -13.04 -1.37 -1.47
N HIS A 108 -12.55 -0.79 -0.41
CA HIS A 108 -11.96 0.55 -0.40
C HIS A 108 -10.47 0.47 -0.04
N TYR A 109 -9.93 -0.75 -0.13
CA TYR A 109 -8.66 -1.12 0.44
C TYR A 109 -7.46 -0.56 -0.34
N ALA A 110 -7.49 -0.61 -1.67
CA ALA A 110 -6.40 -0.08 -2.48
C ALA A 110 -6.32 1.45 -2.35
N ARG A 111 -7.46 2.14 -2.33
CA ARG A 111 -7.53 3.58 -2.07
C ARG A 111 -7.02 3.95 -0.68
N PHE A 112 -7.37 3.16 0.32
CA PHE A 112 -6.87 3.34 1.69
C PHE A 112 -5.35 3.15 1.77
N VAL A 113 -4.79 2.07 1.18
CA VAL A 113 -3.34 1.83 1.15
C VAL A 113 -2.60 2.91 0.36
N HIS A 114 -3.19 3.38 -0.76
CA HIS A 114 -2.59 4.47 -1.53
C HIS A 114 -2.49 5.75 -0.70
N ARG A 115 -3.53 6.10 0.04
CA ARG A 115 -3.51 7.26 0.94
C ARG A 115 -2.43 7.11 2.02
N PHE A 116 -2.33 5.95 2.64
CA PHE A 116 -1.24 5.66 3.57
C PHE A 116 0.16 5.82 2.94
N THR A 117 0.31 5.37 1.70
CA THR A 117 1.57 5.53 0.96
C THR A 117 1.91 6.99 0.73
N LEU A 118 0.92 7.87 0.53
CA LEU A 118 1.12 9.32 0.37
C LEU A 118 1.46 10.02 1.70
N GLU A 119 0.71 9.75 2.74
CA GLU A 119 0.80 10.44 4.05
C GLU A 119 1.98 9.94 4.90
N GLY A 120 2.49 8.74 4.62
CA GLY A 120 3.45 8.05 5.48
C GLY A 120 2.78 7.38 6.69
N ALA A 121 3.58 6.75 7.56
CA ALA A 121 3.07 6.06 8.76
C ALA A 121 2.96 7.03 9.94
N PRO A 122 1.76 7.54 10.30
CA PRO A 122 1.59 8.57 11.33
C PRO A 122 1.61 7.99 12.75
N PHE A 123 2.14 6.77 12.96
CA PHE A 123 2.00 6.06 14.23
C PHE A 123 3.19 6.25 15.16
N SER A 124 2.88 6.58 16.42
CA SER A 124 3.81 6.57 17.53
C SER A 124 3.19 5.72 18.67
N PRO A 125 3.78 4.58 19.06
CA PRO A 125 4.93 3.91 18.44
C PRO A 125 4.64 3.39 17.01
N PRO A 126 5.68 3.06 16.21
CA PRO A 126 5.50 2.45 14.88
C PRO A 126 4.67 1.16 14.92
N LEU A 127 4.12 0.74 13.78
CA LEU A 127 3.49 -0.58 13.64
C LEU A 127 4.53 -1.69 13.84
N GLY A 128 4.12 -2.78 14.47
CA GLY A 128 4.99 -3.94 14.75
C GLY A 128 5.40 -4.70 13.48
N ASP A 129 6.42 -5.54 13.61
CA ASP A 129 6.92 -6.34 12.49
C ASP A 129 5.91 -7.40 12.03
N ASP A 130 5.03 -7.86 12.89
CA ASP A 130 3.88 -8.70 12.55
C ASP A 130 2.92 -8.03 11.57
N VAL A 131 2.88 -6.69 11.56
CA VAL A 131 2.02 -5.90 10.67
C VAL A 131 2.75 -5.44 9.41
N VAL A 132 4.02 -5.02 9.51
CA VAL A 132 4.75 -4.40 8.37
C VAL A 132 6.00 -5.17 7.94
N GLY A 133 6.29 -6.32 8.54
CA GLY A 133 7.49 -7.11 8.25
C GLY A 133 7.60 -7.51 6.78
N GLY A 134 6.51 -7.97 6.17
CA GLY A 134 6.51 -8.39 4.77
C GLY A 134 6.80 -7.26 3.79
N ILE A 135 6.25 -6.05 4.01
CA ILE A 135 6.55 -4.89 3.15
C ILE A 135 7.99 -4.42 3.34
N ARG A 136 8.50 -4.47 4.56
CA ARG A 136 9.89 -4.10 4.86
C ARG A 136 10.86 -5.06 4.19
N GLU A 137 10.60 -6.37 4.30
CA GLU A 137 11.44 -7.40 3.71
C GLU A 137 11.47 -7.29 2.18
N VAL A 138 10.33 -7.25 1.51
CA VAL A 138 10.29 -7.18 0.04
C VAL A 138 10.96 -5.91 -0.48
N THR A 139 10.80 -4.77 0.18
CA THR A 139 11.45 -3.51 -0.24
C THR A 139 12.96 -3.54 0.00
N ALA A 140 13.43 -4.16 1.08
CA ALA A 140 14.86 -4.35 1.33
C ALA A 140 15.51 -5.26 0.27
N ARG A 141 14.84 -6.36 -0.11
CA ARG A 141 15.33 -7.26 -1.17
C ARG A 141 15.34 -6.60 -2.54
N ILE A 142 14.34 -5.78 -2.88
CA ILE A 142 14.35 -4.97 -4.11
C ILE A 142 15.54 -3.99 -4.12
N ASP A 143 15.81 -3.29 -3.01
CA ASP A 143 16.96 -2.37 -2.91
C ASP A 143 18.29 -3.12 -3.07
N ALA A 144 18.43 -4.29 -2.44
CA ALA A 144 19.61 -5.14 -2.57
C ALA A 144 19.80 -5.65 -4.02
N ALA A 145 18.73 -6.10 -4.68
CA ALA A 145 18.77 -6.55 -6.07
C ALA A 145 19.18 -5.41 -7.03
N LEU A 146 18.66 -4.19 -6.80
CA LEU A 146 19.08 -3.00 -7.56
C LEU A 146 20.54 -2.64 -7.30
N ALA A 147 21.01 -2.73 -6.07
CA ALA A 147 22.42 -2.45 -5.73
C ALA A 147 23.39 -3.45 -6.39
N ALA A 148 23.00 -4.72 -6.45
CA ALA A 148 23.79 -5.77 -7.11
C ALA A 148 23.77 -5.65 -8.63
N GLY A 149 22.59 -5.38 -9.23
CA GLY A 149 22.44 -5.32 -10.69
C GLY A 149 22.98 -4.03 -11.31
N GLU A 150 22.99 -2.92 -10.58
CA GLU A 150 23.45 -1.60 -11.04
C GLU A 150 24.35 -0.91 -10.01
N PRO A 151 25.62 -1.33 -9.87
CA PRO A 151 26.52 -0.82 -8.84
C PRO A 151 26.76 0.72 -8.89
N GLY A 152 26.46 1.35 -10.02
CA GLY A 152 26.57 2.81 -10.20
C GLY A 152 25.39 3.63 -9.62
N LEU A 153 24.30 2.98 -9.21
CA LEU A 153 23.16 3.68 -8.63
C LEU A 153 23.41 4.05 -7.17
N SER A 154 23.30 5.36 -6.87
CA SER A 154 23.37 5.82 -5.48
C SER A 154 22.19 5.27 -4.65
N ALA A 155 22.39 5.11 -3.33
CA ALA A 155 21.31 4.73 -2.42
C ALA A 155 20.11 5.70 -2.51
N ALA A 156 20.35 6.99 -2.68
CA ALA A 156 19.29 7.99 -2.86
C ALA A 156 18.48 7.74 -4.14
N THR A 157 19.14 7.37 -5.24
CA THR A 157 18.46 7.06 -6.50
C THR A 157 17.62 5.78 -6.37
N ARG A 158 18.16 4.74 -5.72
CA ARG A 158 17.42 3.50 -5.46
C ARG A 158 16.18 3.75 -4.59
N ALA A 159 16.34 4.50 -3.50
CA ALA A 159 15.21 4.88 -2.64
C ALA A 159 14.13 5.68 -3.41
N GLY A 160 14.55 6.60 -4.30
CA GLY A 160 13.65 7.34 -5.17
C GLY A 160 12.88 6.44 -6.12
N ARG A 161 13.52 5.46 -6.76
CA ARG A 161 12.88 4.48 -7.65
C ARG A 161 11.92 3.57 -6.92
N LEU A 162 12.29 3.08 -5.73
CA LEU A 162 11.39 2.33 -4.85
C LEU A 162 10.13 3.16 -4.54
N ARG A 163 10.30 4.42 -4.19
CA ARG A 163 9.17 5.31 -3.93
C ARG A 163 8.28 5.51 -5.16
N LEU A 164 8.86 5.70 -6.34
CA LEU A 164 8.12 5.82 -7.60
C LEU A 164 7.35 4.53 -7.93
N MET A 165 7.96 3.38 -7.78
CA MET A 165 7.31 2.07 -7.94
C MET A 165 6.11 1.93 -6.99
N GLN A 166 6.29 2.23 -5.72
CA GLN A 166 5.23 2.16 -4.71
C GLN A 166 4.05 3.07 -5.05
N LEU A 167 4.32 4.31 -5.45
CA LEU A 167 3.30 5.27 -5.86
C LEU A 167 2.57 4.81 -7.12
N LEU A 168 3.30 4.34 -8.13
CA LEU A 168 2.72 3.81 -9.36
C LEU A 168 1.76 2.65 -9.06
N ILE A 169 2.20 1.65 -8.31
CA ILE A 169 1.40 0.46 -7.99
C ILE A 169 0.17 0.86 -7.20
N THR A 170 0.33 1.59 -6.10
CA THR A 170 -0.80 1.91 -5.22
C THR A 170 -1.79 2.87 -5.86
N ALA A 171 -1.34 3.85 -6.68
CA ALA A 171 -2.22 4.76 -7.39
C ALA A 171 -3.02 4.03 -8.48
N THR A 172 -2.38 3.16 -9.26
CA THR A 172 -3.06 2.38 -10.31
C THR A 172 -4.12 1.46 -9.70
N LEU A 173 -3.79 0.76 -8.61
CA LEU A 173 -4.76 -0.11 -7.94
C LEU A 173 -5.90 0.69 -7.30
N ALA A 174 -5.63 1.87 -6.74
CA ALA A 174 -6.66 2.75 -6.19
C ALA A 174 -7.62 3.28 -7.27
N ASP A 175 -7.12 3.68 -8.45
CA ASP A 175 -7.95 4.06 -9.60
C ASP A 175 -8.77 2.86 -10.10
N THR A 176 -8.15 1.69 -10.20
CA THR A 176 -8.82 0.45 -10.62
C THR A 176 -9.98 0.10 -9.69
N GLU A 177 -9.75 0.12 -8.38
CA GLU A 177 -10.78 -0.10 -7.37
C GLU A 177 -11.92 0.91 -7.48
N GLY A 178 -11.59 2.20 -7.64
CA GLY A 178 -12.59 3.26 -7.82
C GLY A 178 -13.45 3.08 -9.07
N ARG A 179 -12.87 2.59 -10.17
CA ARG A 179 -13.60 2.26 -11.41
C ARG A 179 -14.53 1.07 -11.21
N LEU A 180 -14.08 0.02 -10.55
CA LEU A 180 -14.89 -1.16 -10.24
C LEU A 180 -16.08 -0.79 -9.34
N ASP A 181 -15.88 0.00 -8.31
CA ASP A 181 -16.95 0.51 -7.45
C ASP A 181 -17.97 1.38 -8.21
N GLY A 182 -17.48 2.24 -9.09
CA GLY A 182 -18.30 3.12 -9.92
C GLY A 182 -18.93 2.43 -11.14
N ALA A 183 -18.79 1.12 -11.29
CA ALA A 183 -19.19 0.33 -12.46
C ALA A 183 -18.65 0.92 -13.79
N SER A 184 -17.46 1.54 -13.74
CA SER A 184 -16.79 2.09 -14.92
C SER A 184 -15.89 1.03 -15.56
N ALA A 185 -15.77 1.06 -16.89
CA ALA A 185 -14.90 0.11 -17.60
C ALA A 185 -13.42 0.31 -17.23
N LEU A 186 -12.71 -0.78 -17.05
CA LEU A 186 -11.26 -0.79 -16.98
C LEU A 186 -10.66 -0.63 -18.38
N PRO A 187 -9.48 0.00 -18.50
CA PRO A 187 -8.78 0.14 -19.78
C PRO A 187 -8.33 -1.21 -20.36
N LEU A 188 -8.06 -2.19 -19.51
CA LEU A 188 -7.69 -3.57 -19.81
C LEU A 188 -8.45 -4.53 -18.90
N PRO A 189 -8.61 -5.81 -19.26
CA PRO A 189 -9.03 -6.83 -18.32
C PRO A 189 -8.12 -6.84 -17.08
N PHE A 190 -8.69 -7.07 -15.90
CA PHE A 190 -7.97 -6.92 -14.63
C PHE A 190 -6.63 -7.66 -14.60
N ASP A 191 -6.58 -8.90 -15.09
CA ASP A 191 -5.34 -9.71 -15.09
C ASP A 191 -4.26 -9.15 -16.02
N GLU A 192 -4.68 -8.64 -17.18
CA GLU A 192 -3.78 -7.98 -18.12
C GLU A 192 -3.24 -6.67 -17.54
N LEU A 193 -4.11 -5.89 -16.86
CA LEU A 193 -3.70 -4.67 -16.18
C LEU A 193 -2.67 -4.95 -15.08
N ILE A 194 -2.87 -5.99 -14.27
CA ILE A 194 -1.91 -6.38 -13.23
C ILE A 194 -0.57 -6.84 -13.82
N ALA A 195 -0.62 -7.61 -14.91
CA ALA A 195 0.59 -8.05 -15.61
C ALA A 195 1.36 -6.87 -16.22
N ASP A 196 0.68 -5.92 -16.85
CA ASP A 196 1.28 -4.71 -17.42
C ASP A 196 1.84 -3.79 -16.32
N LEU A 197 1.09 -3.59 -15.25
CA LEU A 197 1.53 -2.82 -14.08
C LEU A 197 2.83 -3.39 -13.48
N ARG A 198 2.92 -4.72 -13.37
CA ARG A 198 4.15 -5.40 -12.92
C ARG A 198 5.33 -5.06 -13.83
N GLN A 199 5.18 -5.18 -15.15
CA GLN A 199 6.25 -4.88 -16.12
C GLN A 199 6.66 -3.41 -16.06
N THR A 200 5.68 -2.51 -15.99
CA THR A 200 5.92 -1.06 -15.88
C THR A 200 6.66 -0.72 -14.59
N ALA A 201 6.29 -1.34 -13.46
CA ALA A 201 6.97 -1.16 -12.18
C ALA A 201 8.45 -1.63 -12.22
N VAL A 202 8.71 -2.77 -12.87
CA VAL A 202 10.09 -3.23 -13.14
C VAL A 202 10.83 -2.22 -14.01
N GLY A 203 10.18 -1.68 -15.06
CA GLY A 203 10.74 -0.64 -15.92
C GLY A 203 11.14 0.62 -15.15
N VAL A 204 10.32 1.07 -14.20
CA VAL A 204 10.62 2.19 -13.30
C VAL A 204 11.89 1.93 -12.47
N LEU A 205 12.03 0.73 -11.93
CA LEU A 205 13.20 0.35 -11.14
C LEU A 205 14.49 0.27 -12.00
N ARG A 206 14.39 -0.20 -13.25
CA ARG A 206 15.50 -0.35 -14.20
C ARG A 206 15.73 0.88 -15.08
N ALA A 207 15.03 1.99 -14.88
CA ALA A 207 15.19 3.20 -15.68
C ALA A 207 16.67 3.65 -15.70
N PRO A 208 17.23 4.12 -16.82
CA PRO A 208 18.60 4.64 -16.87
C PRO A 208 18.82 5.72 -15.81
N ALA A 209 20.03 5.76 -15.22
CA ALA A 209 20.38 6.85 -14.32
C ALA A 209 20.36 8.18 -15.09
N ALA A 210 19.73 9.21 -14.53
CA ALA A 210 19.78 10.54 -15.11
C ALA A 210 21.24 11.00 -15.20
N THR A 211 21.72 11.30 -16.41
CA THR A 211 23.05 11.89 -16.61
C THR A 211 23.06 13.22 -15.88
N ARG A 212 23.94 13.35 -14.89
CA ARG A 212 24.17 14.63 -14.23
C ARG A 212 24.76 15.58 -15.27
N THR A 213 23.93 16.43 -15.87
CA THR A 213 24.42 17.60 -16.60
C THR A 213 25.23 18.42 -15.61
N ALA A 214 26.54 18.46 -15.80
CA ALA A 214 27.40 19.35 -15.06
C ALA A 214 26.83 20.78 -15.25
N ARG A 215 26.31 21.38 -14.19
CA ARG A 215 26.02 22.82 -14.19
C ARG A 215 27.35 23.51 -14.43
N GLY A 216 27.50 24.03 -15.63
CA GLY A 216 28.61 24.94 -15.92
C GLY A 216 28.64 26.07 -14.89
N PRO A 217 29.83 26.60 -14.56
CA PRO A 217 29.92 27.70 -13.62
C PRO A 217 29.09 28.88 -14.15
N HIS A 218 28.19 29.39 -13.31
CA HIS A 218 27.51 30.65 -13.57
C HIS A 218 28.61 31.72 -13.80
N PRO A 219 28.63 32.45 -14.92
CA PRO A 219 29.50 33.59 -15.04
C PRO A 219 29.04 34.60 -13.98
N VAL A 220 29.93 34.89 -13.05
CA VAL A 220 29.82 36.04 -12.13
C VAL A 220 30.02 37.25 -13.00
N GLY A 221 28.95 37.99 -13.30
CA GLY A 221 29.03 39.27 -13.99
C GLY A 221 29.77 40.28 -13.11
N GLU A 222 30.75 40.94 -13.71
CA GLU A 222 31.38 42.16 -13.19
C GLU A 222 30.37 43.32 -13.08
#